data_b1b4031e15ae4a6d4a7fea50cd5b9358
#
_entry.id   b1b4031e15ae4a6d4a7fea50cd5b9358
#
_cell.length_a   1.000
_cell.length_b   1.000
_cell.length_c   1.000
_cell.angle_alpha   90.00
_cell.angle_beta   90.00
_cell.angle_gamma   90.00
#
_symmetry.space_group_name_H-M   'P 1'
#
loop_
_entity.id
_entity.type
_entity.pdbx_description
1 polymer ?
#
loop_
_entity_poly.entity_id
_entity_poly.type
_entity_poly.pdbx_seq_one_letter_code
_entity_poly.pdbx_strand_id
1 'polypeptide(L)'
;MNDIVPVKRALLSVSDKTGLADLGAMLQENGVEILSTGGTARVLRESGIKIIDVSDYTGFPEMMGGRVKTLHPKIHGGLLALRGDQEHNDAAEAHEIPPIDLLVCNLYPFEETARSNSIYRDCVENMDIGGPAMIRAAAK
;
A
#
# COMPACT_ATOMS: atom_id res chain seq x y z
N MET A 1 -27.96 5.89 8.10
CA MET A 1 -26.68 5.28 8.42
C MET A 1 -25.60 6.06 7.67
N ASN A 2 -24.60 6.54 8.37
CA ASN A 2 -23.57 7.35 7.74
C ASN A 2 -22.44 6.40 7.31
N ASP A 3 -22.42 6.01 6.06
CA ASP A 3 -21.43 5.06 5.50
C ASP A 3 -20.10 5.78 5.13
N ILE A 4 -19.97 7.05 5.55
CA ILE A 4 -18.76 7.82 5.29
C ILE A 4 -17.73 7.53 6.39
N VAL A 5 -16.64 6.92 5.97
CA VAL A 5 -15.47 6.67 6.84
C VAL A 5 -14.43 7.76 6.61
N PRO A 6 -14.02 8.50 7.65
CA PRO A 6 -12.95 9.47 7.49
C PRO A 6 -11.63 8.76 7.20
N VAL A 7 -10.88 9.27 6.23
CA VAL A 7 -9.56 8.75 5.89
C VAL A 7 -8.54 9.29 6.88
N LYS A 8 -8.02 8.42 7.74
CA LYS A 8 -6.96 8.74 8.71
C LYS A 8 -5.61 8.14 8.32
N ARG A 9 -5.64 7.04 7.59
CA ARG A 9 -4.43 6.34 7.14
C ARG A 9 -4.59 5.86 5.71
N ALA A 10 -3.62 6.20 4.87
CA ALA A 10 -3.56 5.81 3.48
C ALA A 10 -2.30 4.98 3.19
N LEU A 11 -2.41 3.99 2.34
CA LEU A 11 -1.29 3.22 1.80
C LEU A 11 -1.15 3.55 0.31
N LEU A 12 -0.02 4.13 -0.06
CA LEU A 12 0.31 4.50 -1.43
C LEU A 12 1.42 3.61 -1.97
N SER A 13 1.12 2.86 -3.02
CA SER A 13 2.08 1.98 -3.70
C SER A 13 1.78 1.98 -5.20
N VAL A 14 2.51 2.79 -5.94
CA VAL A 14 2.25 3.03 -7.35
C VAL A 14 3.49 2.81 -8.21
N SER A 15 3.34 2.12 -9.33
CA SER A 15 4.34 2.01 -10.40
C SER A 15 4.36 3.29 -11.22
N ASP A 16 3.22 3.67 -11.78
CA ASP A 16 3.03 4.98 -12.41
C ASP A 16 2.79 6.04 -11.33
N LYS A 17 3.67 7.03 -11.28
CA LYS A 17 3.73 8.05 -10.24
C LYS A 17 3.11 9.39 -10.66
N THR A 18 2.39 9.41 -11.79
CA THR A 18 1.68 10.60 -12.27
C THR A 18 0.69 11.09 -11.20
N GLY A 19 0.82 12.35 -10.80
CA GLY A 19 -0.05 12.97 -9.79
C GLY A 19 0.22 12.55 -8.34
N LEU A 20 1.22 11.73 -8.09
CA LEU A 20 1.52 11.21 -6.75
C LEU A 20 1.87 12.32 -5.75
N ALA A 21 2.72 13.27 -6.14
CA ALA A 21 3.13 14.36 -5.24
C ALA A 21 1.94 15.23 -4.82
N ASP A 22 1.06 15.57 -5.76
CA ASP A 22 -0.14 16.37 -5.47
C ASP A 22 -1.11 15.61 -4.55
N LEU A 23 -1.32 14.33 -4.81
CA LEU A 23 -2.13 13.48 -3.94
C LEU A 23 -1.54 13.39 -2.53
N GLY A 24 -0.25 13.16 -2.42
CA GLY A 24 0.45 13.09 -1.13
C GLY A 24 0.36 14.40 -0.35
N ALA A 25 0.54 15.53 -1.02
CA ALA A 25 0.40 16.85 -0.40
C ALA A 25 -1.02 17.06 0.14
N MET A 26 -2.04 16.76 -0.65
CA MET A 26 -3.44 16.88 -0.26
C MET A 26 -3.76 15.98 0.95
N LEU A 27 -3.29 14.74 0.97
CA LEU A 27 -3.49 13.83 2.10
C LEU A 27 -2.80 14.37 3.36
N GLN A 28 -1.55 14.85 3.24
CA GLN A 28 -0.80 15.41 4.36
C GLN A 28 -1.48 16.68 4.93
N GLU A 29 -1.96 17.58 4.09
CA GLU A 29 -2.69 18.79 4.49
C GLU A 29 -3.99 18.47 5.24
N ASN A 30 -4.59 17.33 4.95
CA ASN A 30 -5.78 16.84 5.65
C ASN A 30 -5.46 15.92 6.86
N GLY A 31 -4.21 15.87 7.29
CA GLY A 31 -3.80 15.12 8.48
C GLY A 31 -3.82 13.59 8.32
N VAL A 32 -3.79 13.11 7.09
CA VAL A 32 -3.75 11.67 6.81
C VAL A 32 -2.34 11.13 7.00
N GLU A 33 -2.20 10.06 7.78
CA GLU A 33 -0.95 9.32 7.89
C GLU A 33 -0.72 8.51 6.61
N ILE A 34 0.45 8.65 6.00
CA ILE A 34 0.77 7.99 4.72
C ILE A 34 1.78 6.88 4.96
N LEU A 35 1.37 5.66 4.62
CA LEU A 35 2.25 4.49 4.51
C LEU A 35 2.69 4.34 3.07
N SER A 36 3.95 4.05 2.84
CA SER A 36 4.47 3.83 1.50
C SER A 36 5.74 2.99 1.51
N THR A 37 6.19 2.59 0.34
CA THR A 37 7.39 1.75 0.19
C THR A 37 8.08 2.00 -1.14
N GLY A 38 9.35 1.64 -1.23
CA GLY A 38 10.14 1.64 -2.47
C GLY A 38 10.22 2.99 -3.17
N GLY A 39 10.05 2.98 -4.48
CA GLY A 39 10.11 4.18 -5.31
C GLY A 39 9.00 5.19 -5.02
N THR A 40 7.82 4.72 -4.63
CA THR A 40 6.70 5.59 -4.21
C THR A 40 7.09 6.41 -2.97
N ALA A 41 7.63 5.76 -1.95
CA ALA A 41 8.11 6.41 -0.73
C ALA A 41 9.21 7.45 -1.03
N ARG A 42 10.13 7.11 -1.91
CA ARG A 42 11.20 8.02 -2.32
C ARG A 42 10.66 9.30 -2.97
N VAL A 43 9.77 9.17 -3.95
CA VAL A 43 9.17 10.33 -4.63
C VAL A 43 8.40 11.22 -3.65
N LEU A 44 7.63 10.63 -2.74
CA LEU A 44 6.90 11.39 -1.72
C LEU A 44 7.85 12.15 -0.80
N ARG A 45 8.93 11.54 -0.32
CA ARG A 45 9.94 12.20 0.52
C ARG A 45 10.65 13.34 -0.22
N GLU A 46 11.05 13.11 -1.46
CA GLU A 46 11.68 14.12 -2.31
C GLU A 46 10.76 15.31 -2.58
N SER A 47 9.45 15.10 -2.53
CA SER A 47 8.42 16.14 -2.63
C SER A 47 8.08 16.81 -1.29
N GLY A 48 8.81 16.53 -0.23
CA GLY A 48 8.61 17.13 1.10
C GLY A 48 7.43 16.53 1.89
N ILE A 49 6.93 15.36 1.50
CA ILE A 49 5.79 14.71 2.15
C ILE A 49 6.31 13.71 3.17
N LYS A 50 5.79 13.82 4.41
CA LYS A 50 6.11 12.89 5.49
C LYS A 50 5.40 11.56 5.25
N ILE A 51 6.15 10.48 5.22
CA ILE A 51 5.62 9.13 5.11
C ILE A 51 6.22 8.20 6.16
N ILE A 52 5.54 7.12 6.44
CA ILE A 52 6.05 5.99 7.22
C ILE A 52 6.34 4.86 6.22
N ASP A 53 7.56 4.35 6.24
CA ASP A 53 7.92 3.21 5.41
C ASP A 53 7.20 1.94 5.90
N VAL A 54 6.74 1.11 4.98
CA VAL A 54 6.04 -0.14 5.32
C VAL A 54 6.90 -1.04 6.18
N SER A 55 8.22 -1.11 5.96
CA SER A 55 9.12 -1.92 6.79
C SER A 55 9.20 -1.42 8.23
N ASP A 56 9.18 -0.11 8.44
CA ASP A 56 9.13 0.48 9.79
C ASP A 56 7.76 0.25 10.45
N TYR A 57 6.70 0.39 9.67
CA TYR A 57 5.33 0.18 10.14
C TYR A 57 5.05 -1.26 10.57
N THR A 58 5.51 -2.23 9.79
CA THR A 58 5.34 -3.66 10.11
C THR A 58 6.38 -4.19 11.11
N GLY A 59 7.51 -3.52 11.22
CA GLY A 59 8.66 -4.01 11.96
C GLY A 59 9.37 -5.19 11.28
N PHE A 60 9.05 -5.45 10.01
CA PHE A 60 9.61 -6.56 9.24
C PHE A 60 10.43 -6.02 8.07
N PRO A 61 11.71 -6.43 7.93
CA PRO A 61 12.57 -5.90 6.88
C PRO A 61 12.10 -6.32 5.49
N GLU A 62 12.30 -5.44 4.53
CA GLU A 62 12.15 -5.79 3.12
C GLU A 62 13.21 -6.83 2.74
N MET A 63 12.80 -7.92 2.11
CA MET A 63 13.67 -9.04 1.74
C MET A 63 13.27 -9.66 0.41
N MET A 64 14.10 -10.57 -0.08
CA MET A 64 13.85 -11.31 -1.33
C MET A 64 13.59 -10.36 -2.51
N GLY A 65 14.37 -9.28 -2.62
CA GLY A 65 14.21 -8.28 -3.67
C GLY A 65 12.89 -7.51 -3.62
N GLY A 66 12.32 -7.35 -2.44
CA GLY A 66 11.04 -6.67 -2.26
C GLY A 66 9.79 -7.51 -2.54
N ARG A 67 9.95 -8.81 -2.76
CA ARG A 67 8.83 -9.72 -3.09
C ARG A 67 7.83 -9.90 -1.94
N VAL A 68 8.21 -9.60 -0.70
CA VAL A 68 7.42 -9.90 0.51
C VAL A 68 6.96 -8.62 1.25
N LYS A 69 7.45 -7.46 0.92
CA LYS A 69 7.32 -6.21 1.70
C LYS A 69 5.91 -5.85 2.19
N THR A 70 4.88 -6.00 1.36
CA THR A 70 3.48 -5.70 1.73
C THR A 70 2.66 -6.93 2.09
N LEU A 71 3.19 -8.13 1.90
CA LEU A 71 2.56 -9.40 2.27
C LEU A 71 2.75 -9.67 3.76
N HIS A 72 2.08 -8.89 4.58
CA HIS A 72 2.20 -8.89 6.02
C HIS A 72 0.83 -8.75 6.69
N PRO A 73 0.55 -9.48 7.79
CA PRO A 73 -0.73 -9.40 8.50
C PRO A 73 -1.13 -7.98 8.91
N LYS A 74 -0.18 -7.14 9.27
CA LYS A 74 -0.45 -5.75 9.69
C LYS A 74 -0.96 -4.89 8.53
N ILE A 75 -0.53 -5.15 7.31
CA ILE A 75 -1.04 -4.48 6.10
C ILE A 75 -2.39 -5.06 5.69
N HIS A 76 -2.46 -6.37 5.49
CA HIS A 76 -3.70 -7.02 5.03
C HIS A 76 -4.81 -7.00 6.08
N GLY A 77 -4.47 -7.13 7.34
CA GLY A 77 -5.43 -6.98 8.45
C GLY A 77 -6.03 -5.58 8.49
N GLY A 78 -5.22 -4.53 8.28
CA GLY A 78 -5.68 -3.15 8.21
C GLY A 78 -6.66 -2.87 7.07
N LEU A 79 -6.51 -3.62 5.95
CA LEU A 79 -7.40 -3.52 4.79
C LEU A 79 -8.65 -4.40 4.89
N LEU A 80 -8.52 -5.60 5.47
CA LEU A 80 -9.56 -6.64 5.47
C LEU A 80 -10.50 -6.58 6.67
N ALA A 81 -10.09 -6.00 7.78
CA ALA A 81 -10.89 -5.99 9.01
C ALA A 81 -12.24 -5.28 8.79
N LEU A 82 -13.32 -5.93 9.16
CA LEU A 82 -14.66 -5.36 9.15
C LEU A 82 -14.83 -4.44 10.37
N ARG A 83 -15.03 -3.16 10.13
CA ARG A 83 -15.02 -2.11 11.17
C ARG A 83 -16.16 -2.21 12.19
N GLY A 84 -17.28 -2.81 11.82
CA GLY A 84 -18.43 -3.03 12.69
C GLY A 84 -18.44 -4.38 13.40
N ASP A 85 -17.46 -5.21 13.16
CA ASP A 85 -17.36 -6.56 13.72
C ASP A 85 -16.50 -6.57 14.98
N GLN A 86 -17.07 -7.01 16.11
CA GLN A 86 -16.39 -6.96 17.40
C GLN A 86 -15.19 -7.93 17.45
N GLU A 87 -15.32 -9.12 16.89
CA GLU A 87 -14.23 -10.10 16.85
C GLU A 87 -13.03 -9.55 16.04
N HIS A 88 -13.31 -8.91 14.89
CA HIS A 88 -12.26 -8.26 14.09
C HIS A 88 -11.60 -7.10 14.84
N ASN A 89 -12.39 -6.28 15.53
CA ASN A 89 -11.86 -5.17 16.30
C ASN A 89 -10.97 -5.64 17.46
N ASP A 90 -11.41 -6.66 18.20
CA ASP A 90 -10.64 -7.24 19.30
C ASP A 90 -9.32 -7.86 18.80
N ALA A 91 -9.36 -8.57 17.67
CA ALA A 91 -8.15 -9.13 17.07
C ALA A 91 -7.19 -8.03 16.56
N ALA A 92 -7.72 -7.00 15.93
CA ALA A 92 -6.93 -5.87 15.43
C ALA A 92 -6.25 -5.13 16.59
N GLU A 93 -6.95 -4.92 17.71
CA GLU A 93 -6.39 -4.28 18.91
C GLU A 93 -5.32 -5.17 19.54
N ALA A 94 -5.59 -6.47 19.74
CA ALA A 94 -4.67 -7.43 20.33
C ALA A 94 -3.34 -7.57 19.56
N HIS A 95 -3.39 -7.40 18.24
CA HIS A 95 -2.23 -7.53 17.35
C HIS A 95 -1.69 -6.19 16.81
N GLU A 96 -2.18 -5.07 17.37
CA GLU A 96 -1.75 -3.72 16.97
C GLU A 96 -1.86 -3.47 15.45
N ILE A 97 -3.05 -3.80 14.90
CA ILE A 97 -3.38 -3.62 13.47
C ILE A 97 -4.39 -2.49 13.32
N PRO A 98 -3.94 -1.23 13.21
CA PRO A 98 -4.87 -0.13 12.97
C PRO A 98 -5.47 -0.18 11.56
N PRO A 99 -6.68 0.37 11.34
CA PRO A 99 -7.30 0.40 10.03
C PRO A 99 -6.48 1.17 9.00
N ILE A 100 -6.47 0.68 7.77
CA ILE A 100 -6.02 1.39 6.59
C ILE A 100 -7.26 1.80 5.80
N ASP A 101 -7.50 3.10 5.68
CA ASP A 101 -8.77 3.64 5.19
C ASP A 101 -8.80 3.86 3.69
N LEU A 102 -7.62 4.04 3.09
CA LEU A 102 -7.45 4.30 1.67
C LEU A 102 -6.25 3.52 1.14
N LEU A 103 -6.47 2.80 0.05
CA LEU A 103 -5.40 2.21 -0.75
C LEU A 103 -5.35 2.91 -2.12
N VAL A 104 -4.19 3.42 -2.49
CA VAL A 104 -3.90 3.89 -3.85
C VAL A 104 -2.79 3.02 -4.42
N CYS A 105 -3.14 2.23 -5.41
CA CYS A 105 -2.25 1.23 -5.98
C CYS A 105 -2.48 1.13 -7.49
N ASN A 106 -1.40 1.16 -8.26
CA ASN A 106 -1.39 0.66 -9.62
C ASN A 106 -0.29 -0.40 -9.77
N LEU A 107 -0.38 -1.19 -10.80
CA LEU A 107 0.41 -2.40 -10.94
C LEU A 107 1.66 -2.18 -11.78
N TYR A 108 2.62 -3.10 -11.69
CA TYR A 108 3.76 -3.16 -12.58
C TYR A 108 3.32 -3.28 -14.04
N PRO A 109 4.05 -2.68 -15.00
CA PRO A 109 3.66 -2.65 -16.41
C PRO A 109 3.98 -3.97 -17.12
N PHE A 110 3.37 -5.09 -16.67
CA PHE A 110 3.60 -6.43 -17.23
C PHE A 110 3.31 -6.50 -18.73
N GLU A 111 2.18 -5.92 -19.16
CA GLU A 111 1.77 -5.97 -20.56
C GLU A 111 2.74 -5.22 -21.46
N GLU A 112 3.22 -4.05 -21.03
CA GLU A 112 4.24 -3.27 -21.73
C GLU A 112 5.56 -4.04 -21.80
N THR A 113 5.99 -4.64 -20.70
CA THR A 113 7.20 -5.47 -20.65
C THR A 113 7.08 -6.69 -21.56
N ALA A 114 5.93 -7.35 -21.57
CA ALA A 114 5.69 -8.52 -22.44
C ALA A 114 5.67 -8.18 -23.94
N ARG A 115 5.23 -6.96 -24.28
CA ARG A 115 5.22 -6.45 -25.66
C ARG A 115 6.56 -5.92 -26.15
N SER A 116 7.43 -5.53 -25.24
CA SER A 116 8.77 -5.02 -25.54
C SER A 116 9.72 -6.21 -25.67
N ASN A 117 10.13 -6.76 -26.65
CA ASN A 117 11.12 -7.83 -26.83
C ASN A 117 11.97 -8.21 -25.60
N SER A 118 11.39 -8.14 -24.41
CA SER A 118 12.01 -8.47 -23.13
C SER A 118 12.19 -9.97 -22.98
N ILE A 119 13.26 -10.39 -22.31
CA ILE A 119 13.47 -11.80 -22.04
C ILE A 119 12.44 -12.30 -21.02
N TYR A 120 12.19 -13.61 -21.03
CA TYR A 120 11.25 -14.28 -20.13
C TYR A 120 11.43 -13.90 -18.66
N ARG A 121 12.67 -13.78 -18.21
CA ARG A 121 12.99 -13.40 -16.82
C ARG A 121 12.45 -12.02 -16.47
N ASP A 122 12.55 -11.05 -17.38
CA ASP A 122 12.07 -9.69 -17.14
C ASP A 122 10.54 -9.67 -17.05
N CYS A 123 9.87 -10.48 -17.85
CA CYS A 123 8.42 -10.67 -17.77
C CYS A 123 8.01 -11.26 -16.41
N VAL A 124 8.72 -12.27 -15.93
CA VAL A 124 8.48 -12.87 -14.61
C VAL A 124 8.68 -11.86 -13.48
N GLU A 125 9.75 -11.06 -13.55
CA GLU A 125 10.03 -10.04 -12.52
C GLU A 125 8.98 -8.92 -12.49
N ASN A 126 8.27 -8.66 -13.58
CA ASN A 126 7.18 -7.69 -13.64
C ASN A 126 5.80 -8.27 -13.31
N MET A 127 5.72 -9.53 -12.87
CA MET A 127 4.52 -10.09 -12.27
C MET A 127 4.35 -9.52 -10.87
N ASP A 128 3.38 -8.61 -10.71
CA ASP A 128 3.09 -7.99 -9.43
C ASP A 128 2.27 -8.95 -8.54
N ILE A 129 2.77 -9.25 -7.36
CA ILE A 129 2.09 -10.11 -6.38
C ILE A 129 1.43 -9.26 -5.28
N GLY A 130 2.20 -8.35 -4.70
CA GLY A 130 1.75 -7.53 -3.58
C GLY A 130 0.62 -6.56 -3.96
N GLY A 131 0.74 -5.90 -5.11
CA GLY A 131 -0.27 -4.97 -5.61
C GLY A 131 -1.64 -5.61 -5.81
N PRO A 132 -1.77 -6.67 -6.61
CA PRO A 132 -3.03 -7.40 -6.75
C PRO A 132 -3.60 -7.93 -5.43
N ALA A 133 -2.74 -8.43 -4.52
CA ALA A 133 -3.17 -8.89 -3.21
C ALA A 133 -3.78 -7.76 -2.37
N MET A 134 -3.16 -6.59 -2.34
CA MET A 134 -3.68 -5.40 -1.63
C MET A 134 -4.98 -4.90 -2.23
N ILE A 135 -5.07 -4.84 -3.56
CA ILE A 135 -6.30 -4.41 -4.27
C ILE A 135 -7.45 -5.35 -3.94
N ARG A 136 -7.22 -6.66 -3.98
CA ARG A 136 -8.25 -7.64 -3.61
C ARG A 136 -8.67 -7.53 -2.15
N ALA A 137 -7.71 -7.31 -1.25
CA ALA A 137 -7.99 -7.12 0.17
C ALA A 137 -8.84 -5.86 0.41
N ALA A 138 -8.47 -4.74 -0.20
CA ALA A 138 -9.20 -3.48 -0.06
C ALA A 138 -10.60 -3.52 -0.69
N ALA A 139 -10.78 -4.31 -1.75
CA ALA A 139 -12.07 -4.46 -2.45
C ALA A 139 -13.04 -5.40 -1.73
N LYS A 140 -12.56 -6.26 -0.87
CA LYS A 140 -13.37 -7.22 -0.12
C LYS A 140 -14.11 -6.58 1.05
#